data_6baee7f4beee705b01f1f6e38f639c86
#
_entry.id   6baee7f4beee705b01f1f6e38f639c86
#
_cell.length_a   1.000
_cell.length_b   1.000
_cell.length_c   1.000
_cell.angle_alpha   90.00
_cell.angle_beta   90.00
_cell.angle_gamma   90.00
#
_symmetry.space_group_name_H-M   'P 1'
#
loop_
_entity.id
_entity.type
_entity.pdbx_description
1 polymer ?
#
loop_
_entity_poly.entity_id
_entity_poly.type
_entity_poly.pdbx_seq_one_letter_code
_entity_poly.pdbx_strand_id
1 'polypeptide(L)'
;MEVYTGYGDKGMTDLSHTKNVSKSDDRICLMGSIEELVSHIGLVRALIGDGDVVRMLEKISETLKKIIDGVSDPYNREFKVSEDRTELLEEEIGRMKEIFSGEKLPILPGDSRVAAEVDVTRAVARRAERELALVSVKFGSDTGAKKYMNRLSDYFYVLARYVDAAKIKEKKTEVFERVQGAAGSENTEKEVAGTVENNANVAAGTAEPQTEQIQQNT
;
A
#
# COMPACT_ATOMS: atom_id res chain seq x y z
N MET A 1 2.51 3.86 -35.69
CA MET A 1 3.51 4.02 -34.61
C MET A 1 4.15 2.65 -34.41
N GLU A 2 5.45 2.51 -34.67
CA GLU A 2 6.18 1.27 -34.39
C GLU A 2 6.31 1.10 -32.87
N VAL A 3 5.91 -0.03 -32.33
CA VAL A 3 5.92 -0.31 -30.89
C VAL A 3 7.26 -0.90 -30.44
N TYR A 4 7.98 -1.53 -31.35
CA TYR A 4 9.28 -2.13 -31.08
C TYR A 4 10.31 -1.72 -32.15
N THR A 5 11.57 -1.56 -31.74
CA THR A 5 12.68 -1.19 -32.63
C THR A 5 13.72 -2.30 -32.78
N GLY A 6 13.66 -3.35 -31.95
CA GLY A 6 14.66 -4.40 -31.88
C GLY A 6 16.01 -3.97 -31.28
N TYR A 7 16.18 -2.68 -30.94
CA TYR A 7 17.46 -2.15 -30.43
C TYR A 7 17.92 -2.84 -29.14
N GLY A 8 16.97 -3.20 -28.28
CA GLY A 8 17.23 -3.83 -26.98
C GLY A 8 17.40 -5.35 -26.98
N ASP A 9 17.34 -6.03 -28.13
CA ASP A 9 17.32 -7.50 -28.23
C ASP A 9 18.64 -8.16 -27.77
N LYS A 10 19.74 -7.40 -27.80
CA LYS A 10 21.06 -7.84 -27.33
C LYS A 10 21.29 -7.58 -25.83
N GLY A 11 20.26 -7.24 -25.05
CA GLY A 11 20.36 -6.97 -23.64
C GLY A 11 21.01 -5.62 -23.29
N MET A 12 21.07 -4.70 -24.25
CA MET A 12 21.62 -3.36 -24.10
C MET A 12 20.53 -2.30 -24.24
N THR A 13 20.73 -1.13 -23.65
CA THR A 13 19.87 0.04 -23.76
C THR A 13 20.69 1.32 -23.61
N ASP A 14 20.05 2.48 -23.76
CA ASP A 14 20.68 3.78 -23.55
C ASP A 14 20.06 4.50 -22.37
N LEU A 15 20.85 5.26 -21.64
CA LEU A 15 20.45 6.35 -20.75
C LEU A 15 20.74 7.69 -21.43
N SER A 16 20.25 8.79 -20.88
CA SER A 16 20.35 10.13 -21.48
C SER A 16 21.78 10.50 -21.88
N HIS A 17 22.77 10.17 -21.03
CA HIS A 17 24.18 10.51 -21.25
C HIS A 17 25.11 9.28 -21.37
N THR A 18 24.57 8.06 -21.41
CA THR A 18 25.38 6.83 -21.47
C THR A 18 24.77 5.87 -22.48
N LYS A 19 25.55 5.51 -23.50
CA LYS A 19 25.14 4.57 -24.56
C LYS A 19 25.57 3.15 -24.26
N ASN A 20 24.83 2.16 -24.78
CA ASN A 20 25.14 0.74 -24.64
C ASN A 20 25.27 0.30 -23.18
N VAL A 21 24.33 0.69 -22.34
CA VAL A 21 24.22 0.25 -20.95
C VAL A 21 23.56 -1.12 -20.90
N SER A 22 24.10 -2.04 -20.12
CA SER A 22 23.46 -3.35 -19.90
C SER A 22 22.08 -3.18 -19.28
N LYS A 23 21.10 -3.95 -19.72
CA LYS A 23 19.79 -4.01 -19.06
C LYS A 23 19.86 -4.55 -17.62
N SER A 24 20.99 -5.16 -17.21
CA SER A 24 21.29 -5.55 -15.83
C SER A 24 22.06 -4.50 -15.03
N ASP A 25 22.30 -3.30 -15.57
CA ASP A 25 22.88 -2.18 -14.81
C ASP A 25 21.94 -1.78 -13.66
N ASP A 26 22.50 -1.48 -12.49
CA ASP A 26 21.70 -1.14 -11.30
C ASP A 26 20.75 0.03 -11.54
N ARG A 27 21.11 0.98 -12.41
CA ARG A 27 20.22 2.11 -12.78
C ARG A 27 19.01 1.63 -13.57
N ILE A 28 19.21 0.70 -14.50
CA ILE A 28 18.11 0.12 -15.29
C ILE A 28 17.23 -0.77 -14.42
N CYS A 29 17.80 -1.54 -13.50
CA CYS A 29 17.04 -2.33 -12.53
C CYS A 29 16.19 -1.44 -11.63
N LEU A 30 16.76 -0.36 -11.09
CA LEU A 30 16.03 0.62 -10.29
C LEU A 30 14.88 1.26 -11.06
N MET A 31 15.11 1.70 -12.30
CA MET A 31 14.06 2.28 -13.14
C MET A 31 12.91 1.28 -13.34
N GLY A 32 13.22 0.00 -13.62
CA GLY A 32 12.23 -1.05 -13.74
C GLY A 32 11.44 -1.30 -12.45
N SER A 33 12.10 -1.27 -11.29
CA SER A 33 11.42 -1.42 -10.00
C SER A 33 10.51 -0.22 -9.66
N ILE A 34 10.87 0.99 -10.09
CA ILE A 34 10.00 2.17 -9.94
C ILE A 34 8.81 2.07 -10.92
N GLU A 35 9.01 1.59 -12.16
CA GLU A 35 7.92 1.36 -13.11
C GLU A 35 6.92 0.30 -12.60
N GLU A 36 7.42 -0.78 -11.99
CA GLU A 36 6.59 -1.77 -11.30
C GLU A 36 5.79 -1.12 -10.17
N LEU A 37 6.42 -0.29 -9.34
CA LEU A 37 5.76 0.46 -8.28
C LEU A 37 4.63 1.35 -8.82
N VAL A 38 4.88 2.09 -9.91
CA VAL A 38 3.86 2.93 -10.57
C VAL A 38 2.70 2.08 -11.08
N SER A 39 2.96 0.87 -11.58
CA SER A 39 1.93 -0.05 -12.04
C SER A 39 1.04 -0.55 -10.89
N HIS A 40 1.62 -0.90 -9.75
CA HIS A 40 0.88 -1.25 -8.53
C HIS A 40 0.06 -0.07 -8.00
N ILE A 41 0.60 1.15 -8.01
CA ILE A 41 -0.15 2.37 -7.69
C ILE A 41 -1.36 2.53 -8.64
N GLY A 42 -1.18 2.26 -9.93
CA GLY A 42 -2.27 2.25 -10.90
C GLY A 42 -3.37 1.26 -10.55
N LEU A 43 -3.02 0.05 -10.11
CA LEU A 43 -3.97 -0.96 -9.65
C LEU A 43 -4.71 -0.50 -8.38
N VAL A 44 -4.00 0.04 -7.39
CA VAL A 44 -4.62 0.60 -6.17
C VAL A 44 -5.62 1.71 -6.53
N ARG A 45 -5.28 2.63 -7.45
CA ARG A 45 -6.18 3.68 -7.93
C ARG A 45 -7.44 3.10 -8.54
N ALA A 46 -7.31 2.09 -9.41
CA ALA A 46 -8.45 1.42 -10.04
C ALA A 46 -9.37 0.72 -9.02
N LEU A 47 -8.81 0.21 -7.93
CA LEU A 47 -9.57 -0.46 -6.85
C LEU A 47 -10.28 0.53 -5.92
N ILE A 48 -9.74 1.74 -5.73
CA ILE A 48 -10.34 2.80 -4.90
C ILE A 48 -11.43 3.55 -5.70
N GLY A 49 -11.19 3.81 -6.97
CA GLY A 49 -12.10 4.46 -7.91
C GLY A 49 -11.90 5.96 -7.99
N ASP A 50 -12.21 6.74 -6.96
CA ASP A 50 -12.12 8.21 -6.95
C ASP A 50 -11.80 8.77 -5.55
N GLY A 51 -11.56 10.07 -5.47
CA GLY A 51 -11.38 10.82 -4.23
C GLY A 51 -9.96 11.35 -4.00
N ASP A 52 -9.72 11.87 -2.79
CA ASP A 52 -8.45 12.52 -2.42
C ASP A 52 -7.26 11.55 -2.46
N VAL A 53 -7.49 10.32 -2.07
CA VAL A 53 -6.46 9.27 -2.12
C VAL A 53 -5.99 9.04 -3.55
N VAL A 54 -6.91 8.98 -4.53
CA VAL A 54 -6.58 8.79 -5.95
C VAL A 54 -5.75 9.97 -6.46
N ARG A 55 -6.14 11.21 -6.14
CA ARG A 55 -5.38 12.41 -6.50
C ARG A 55 -3.97 12.42 -5.89
N MET A 56 -3.84 11.94 -4.65
CA MET A 56 -2.53 11.82 -4.01
C MET A 56 -1.65 10.75 -4.69
N LEU A 57 -2.22 9.60 -5.05
CA LEU A 57 -1.52 8.54 -5.76
C LEU A 57 -1.06 8.99 -7.17
N GLU A 58 -1.79 9.89 -7.82
CA GLU A 58 -1.36 10.53 -9.07
C GLU A 58 -0.12 11.38 -8.88
N LYS A 59 -0.11 12.27 -7.88
CA LYS A 59 1.06 13.10 -7.52
C LYS A 59 2.28 12.25 -7.16
N ILE A 60 2.06 11.11 -6.49
CA ILE A 60 3.12 10.15 -6.19
C ILE A 60 3.69 9.56 -7.49
N SER A 61 2.83 9.13 -8.42
CA SER A 61 3.26 8.57 -9.71
C SER A 61 4.06 9.59 -10.54
N GLU A 62 3.65 10.85 -10.55
CA GLU A 62 4.41 11.96 -11.19
C GLU A 62 5.80 12.13 -10.57
N THR A 63 5.88 12.08 -9.23
CA THR A 63 7.16 12.21 -8.53
C THR A 63 8.07 11.01 -8.80
N LEU A 64 7.53 9.79 -8.84
CA LEU A 64 8.28 8.58 -9.19
C LEU A 64 8.81 8.64 -10.63
N LYS A 65 8.01 9.13 -11.58
CA LYS A 65 8.48 9.37 -12.96
C LYS A 65 9.65 10.35 -12.98
N LYS A 66 9.56 11.44 -12.22
CA LYS A 66 10.65 12.42 -12.08
C LYS A 66 11.92 11.79 -11.51
N ILE A 67 11.81 10.83 -10.59
CA ILE A 67 12.96 10.06 -10.07
C ILE A 67 13.58 9.19 -11.17
N ILE A 68 12.77 8.49 -11.98
CA ILE A 68 13.25 7.74 -13.15
C ILE A 68 14.06 8.64 -14.09
N ASP A 69 13.49 9.79 -14.45
CA ASP A 69 14.15 10.76 -15.33
C ASP A 69 15.48 11.25 -14.72
N GLY A 70 15.52 11.50 -13.40
CA GLY A 70 16.73 11.88 -12.67
C GLY A 70 17.78 10.77 -12.56
N VAL A 71 17.40 9.49 -12.60
CA VAL A 71 18.34 8.36 -12.69
C VAL A 71 18.93 8.28 -14.09
N SER A 72 18.15 8.55 -15.13
CA SER A 72 18.61 8.58 -16.53
C SER A 72 19.46 9.81 -16.84
N ASP A 73 19.13 10.95 -16.26
CA ASP A 73 19.83 12.24 -16.43
C ASP A 73 20.09 12.92 -15.07
N PRO A 74 21.14 12.51 -14.34
CA PRO A 74 21.44 13.05 -13.02
C PRO A 74 21.95 14.51 -13.02
N TYR A 75 22.24 15.06 -14.18
CA TYR A 75 22.73 16.45 -14.32
C TYR A 75 21.60 17.45 -14.45
N ASN A 76 20.40 17.00 -14.83
CA ASN A 76 19.24 17.87 -14.98
C ASN A 76 18.61 18.18 -13.61
N ARG A 77 18.66 19.47 -13.24
CA ARG A 77 18.12 19.93 -11.95
C ARG A 77 16.59 19.87 -11.88
N GLU A 78 15.91 19.87 -13.02
CA GLU A 78 14.45 19.78 -13.08
C GLU A 78 13.93 18.43 -12.56
N PHE A 79 14.76 17.38 -12.61
CA PHE A 79 14.42 16.04 -12.13
C PHE A 79 14.68 15.85 -10.63
N LYS A 80 15.16 16.86 -9.92
CA LYS A 80 15.32 16.79 -8.47
C LYS A 80 13.98 16.82 -7.76
N VAL A 81 13.84 15.99 -6.75
CA VAL A 81 12.66 15.95 -5.88
C VAL A 81 12.78 17.05 -4.83
N SER A 82 11.85 18.00 -4.86
CA SER A 82 11.79 19.11 -3.92
C SER A 82 11.22 18.67 -2.56
N GLU A 83 11.55 19.39 -1.50
CA GLU A 83 11.17 19.09 -0.11
C GLU A 83 9.65 19.04 0.08
N ASP A 84 8.90 19.94 -0.57
CA ASP A 84 7.44 20.02 -0.51
C ASP A 84 6.75 18.69 -0.88
N ARG A 85 7.38 17.88 -1.73
CA ARG A 85 6.84 16.56 -2.10
C ARG A 85 6.90 15.59 -0.91
N THR A 86 7.92 15.67 -0.09
CA THR A 86 8.04 14.83 1.11
C THR A 86 7.14 15.36 2.23
N GLU A 87 7.07 16.67 2.41
CA GLU A 87 6.16 17.32 3.36
C GLU A 87 4.71 16.93 3.10
N LEU A 88 4.29 16.94 1.84
CA LEU A 88 2.94 16.49 1.45
C LEU A 88 2.65 15.03 1.85
N LEU A 89 3.63 14.10 1.73
CA LEU A 89 3.48 12.74 2.23
C LEU A 89 3.32 12.72 3.76
N GLU A 90 4.09 13.53 4.46
CA GLU A 90 4.06 13.60 5.93
C GLU A 90 2.74 14.15 6.45
N GLU A 91 2.18 15.18 5.80
CA GLU A 91 0.85 15.74 6.09
C GLU A 91 -0.24 14.68 5.90
N GLU A 92 -0.23 13.98 4.77
CA GLU A 92 -1.23 12.94 4.48
C GLU A 92 -1.13 11.74 5.44
N ILE A 93 0.09 11.34 5.82
CA ILE A 93 0.31 10.34 6.88
C ILE A 93 -0.31 10.79 8.19
N GLY A 94 -0.10 12.05 8.58
CA GLY A 94 -0.67 12.65 9.80
C GLY A 94 -2.20 12.58 9.76
N ARG A 95 -2.81 13.07 8.69
CA ARG A 95 -4.27 13.08 8.49
C ARG A 95 -4.90 11.68 8.56
N MET A 96 -4.30 10.70 7.89
CA MET A 96 -4.80 9.33 7.89
C MET A 96 -4.67 8.64 9.24
N LYS A 97 -3.59 8.89 9.98
CA LYS A 97 -3.36 8.29 11.32
C LYS A 97 -4.43 8.63 12.34
N GLU A 98 -5.05 9.80 12.25
CA GLU A 98 -6.13 10.22 13.17
C GLU A 98 -7.34 9.28 13.11
N ILE A 99 -7.55 8.58 11.99
CA ILE A 99 -8.73 7.76 11.74
C ILE A 99 -8.61 6.36 12.35
N PHE A 100 -7.41 5.82 12.46
CA PHE A 100 -7.18 4.48 13.02
C PHE A 100 -6.26 4.47 14.25
N SER A 101 -6.11 5.63 14.93
CA SER A 101 -5.33 5.75 16.17
C SER A 101 -5.85 4.78 17.23
N GLY A 102 -5.03 3.86 17.69
CA GLY A 102 -5.35 2.88 18.75
C GLY A 102 -5.15 1.41 18.37
N GLU A 103 -4.91 1.07 17.12
CA GLU A 103 -4.59 -0.30 16.72
C GLU A 103 -3.14 -0.67 17.11
N LYS A 104 -3.00 -1.84 17.74
CA LYS A 104 -1.68 -2.40 18.11
C LYS A 104 -1.03 -3.04 16.90
N LEU A 105 0.25 -2.72 16.66
CA LEU A 105 1.11 -3.37 15.68
C LEU A 105 1.77 -4.63 16.26
N PRO A 106 2.12 -5.63 15.46
CA PRO A 106 2.01 -5.70 14.00
C PRO A 106 0.62 -6.14 13.52
N ILE A 107 0.16 -5.58 12.39
CA ILE A 107 -1.06 -5.98 11.69
C ILE A 107 -0.65 -6.88 10.53
N LEU A 108 -1.32 -8.03 10.37
CA LEU A 108 -1.11 -8.91 9.23
C LEU A 108 -1.75 -8.28 7.98
N PRO A 109 -1.07 -8.28 6.81
CA PRO A 109 -1.65 -7.86 5.55
C PRO A 109 -2.84 -8.74 5.15
N GLY A 110 -3.84 -8.16 4.47
CA GLY A 110 -4.85 -8.93 3.75
C GLY A 110 -6.28 -8.88 4.27
N ASP A 111 -6.62 -7.95 5.17
CA ASP A 111 -7.99 -7.80 5.69
C ASP A 111 -8.98 -7.39 4.60
N SER A 112 -8.57 -6.54 3.65
CA SER A 112 -9.35 -6.25 2.46
C SER A 112 -8.48 -6.33 1.19
N ARG A 113 -9.12 -6.58 0.04
CA ARG A 113 -8.42 -6.66 -1.24
C ARG A 113 -7.64 -5.38 -1.56
N VAL A 114 -8.20 -4.22 -1.26
CA VAL A 114 -7.54 -2.93 -1.53
C VAL A 114 -6.35 -2.75 -0.59
N ALA A 115 -6.52 -3.00 0.71
CA ALA A 115 -5.44 -2.89 1.68
C ALA A 115 -4.31 -3.90 1.40
N ALA A 116 -4.64 -5.13 1.00
CA ALA A 116 -3.66 -6.13 0.60
C ALA A 116 -2.80 -5.65 -0.58
N GLU A 117 -3.42 -5.05 -1.61
CA GLU A 117 -2.69 -4.47 -2.74
C GLU A 117 -1.82 -3.27 -2.33
N VAL A 118 -2.28 -2.44 -1.41
CA VAL A 118 -1.47 -1.35 -0.85
C VAL A 118 -0.27 -1.91 -0.07
N ASP A 119 -0.43 -3.00 0.68
CA ASP A 119 0.70 -3.66 1.37
C ASP A 119 1.72 -4.27 0.38
N VAL A 120 1.27 -4.83 -0.75
CA VAL A 120 2.16 -5.25 -1.86
C VAL A 120 2.88 -4.04 -2.44
N THR A 121 2.16 -2.96 -2.75
CA THR A 121 2.72 -1.68 -3.24
C THR A 121 3.80 -1.15 -2.29
N ARG A 122 3.57 -1.21 -0.98
CA ARG A 122 4.56 -0.86 0.04
C ARG A 122 5.82 -1.72 -0.05
N ALA A 123 5.68 -3.03 -0.22
CA ALA A 123 6.81 -3.94 -0.32
C ALA A 123 7.66 -3.65 -1.57
N VAL A 124 7.02 -3.33 -2.69
CA VAL A 124 7.68 -2.90 -3.94
C VAL A 124 8.39 -1.55 -3.74
N ALA A 125 7.75 -0.58 -3.08
CA ALA A 125 8.37 0.70 -2.75
C ALA A 125 9.66 0.52 -1.94
N ARG A 126 9.67 -0.38 -0.94
CA ARG A 126 10.86 -0.71 -0.14
C ARG A 126 11.94 -1.41 -0.95
N ARG A 127 11.58 -2.19 -1.98
CA ARG A 127 12.57 -2.77 -2.91
C ARG A 127 13.22 -1.66 -3.73
N ALA A 128 12.44 -0.79 -4.37
CA ALA A 128 12.94 0.34 -5.14
C ALA A 128 13.80 1.30 -4.29
N GLU A 129 13.43 1.54 -3.03
CA GLU A 129 14.24 2.32 -2.08
C GLU A 129 15.65 1.73 -1.87
N ARG A 130 15.75 0.40 -1.65
CA ARG A 130 17.06 -0.27 -1.50
C ARG A 130 17.90 -0.20 -2.76
N GLU A 131 17.28 -0.34 -3.93
CA GLU A 131 17.97 -0.22 -5.21
C GLU A 131 18.45 1.22 -5.46
N LEU A 132 17.63 2.23 -5.09
CA LEU A 132 18.05 3.63 -5.12
C LEU A 132 19.25 3.88 -4.18
N ALA A 133 19.27 3.27 -3.00
CA ALA A 133 20.42 3.34 -2.10
C ALA A 133 21.69 2.76 -2.75
N LEU A 134 21.59 1.62 -3.44
CA LEU A 134 22.69 1.00 -4.17
C LEU A 134 23.19 1.90 -5.32
N VAL A 135 22.29 2.41 -6.15
CA VAL A 135 22.60 3.34 -7.25
C VAL A 135 23.25 4.61 -6.70
N SER A 136 22.77 5.10 -5.56
CA SER A 136 23.29 6.29 -4.89
C SER A 136 24.77 6.17 -4.50
N VAL A 137 25.18 4.98 -4.05
CA VAL A 137 26.59 4.71 -3.68
C VAL A 137 27.50 4.67 -4.91
N LYS A 138 27.01 4.10 -6.02
CA LYS A 138 27.82 3.87 -7.23
C LYS A 138 27.87 5.08 -8.17
N PHE A 139 26.76 5.79 -8.31
CA PHE A 139 26.58 6.82 -9.34
C PHE A 139 26.18 8.19 -8.76
N GLY A 140 25.95 8.27 -7.46
CA GLY A 140 25.31 9.42 -6.85
C GLY A 140 23.79 9.42 -7.06
N SER A 141 23.08 10.15 -6.26
CA SER A 141 21.63 10.36 -6.45
C SER A 141 21.18 11.65 -5.77
N ASP A 142 19.98 12.07 -6.14
CA ASP A 142 19.30 13.17 -5.48
C ASP A 142 18.95 12.81 -4.02
N THR A 143 19.31 13.68 -3.07
CA THR A 143 19.00 13.49 -1.64
C THR A 143 17.51 13.60 -1.37
N GLY A 144 16.79 14.45 -2.11
CA GLY A 144 15.33 14.58 -2.05
C GLY A 144 14.66 13.28 -2.47
N ALA A 145 15.11 12.64 -3.57
CA ALA A 145 14.59 11.37 -4.00
C ALA A 145 14.76 10.26 -2.94
N LYS A 146 15.91 10.21 -2.25
CA LYS A 146 16.12 9.24 -1.15
C LYS A 146 15.18 9.46 0.01
N LYS A 147 15.03 10.71 0.46
CA LYS A 147 14.11 11.06 1.55
C LYS A 147 12.67 10.73 1.19
N TYR A 148 12.27 11.08 -0.03
CA TYR A 148 10.94 10.79 -0.57
C TYR A 148 10.62 9.30 -0.61
N MET A 149 11.51 8.48 -1.20
CA MET A 149 11.32 7.03 -1.29
C MET A 149 11.24 6.35 0.07
N ASN A 150 12.02 6.81 1.05
CA ASN A 150 11.93 6.33 2.42
C ASN A 150 10.56 6.65 3.04
N ARG A 151 10.08 7.89 2.93
CA ARG A 151 8.78 8.33 3.44
C ARG A 151 7.60 7.66 2.72
N LEU A 152 7.76 7.32 1.44
CA LEU A 152 6.72 6.69 0.63
C LEU A 152 6.31 5.31 1.18
N SER A 153 7.24 4.55 1.75
CA SER A 153 6.93 3.27 2.38
C SER A 153 6.07 3.43 3.64
N ASP A 154 6.26 4.50 4.40
CA ASP A 154 5.44 4.84 5.57
C ASP A 154 4.03 5.27 5.14
N TYR A 155 3.94 6.06 4.06
CA TYR A 155 2.66 6.45 3.47
C TYR A 155 1.81 5.24 3.08
N PHE A 156 2.36 4.27 2.35
CA PHE A 156 1.60 3.07 1.97
C PHE A 156 1.22 2.20 3.17
N TYR A 157 2.07 2.14 4.20
CA TYR A 157 1.71 1.43 5.43
C TYR A 157 0.46 2.04 6.07
N VAL A 158 0.44 3.37 6.19
CA VAL A 158 -0.68 4.09 6.78
C VAL A 158 -1.93 4.03 5.89
N LEU A 159 -1.75 4.15 4.56
CA LEU A 159 -2.85 4.07 3.59
C LEU A 159 -3.58 2.73 3.66
N ALA A 160 -2.86 1.60 3.76
CA ALA A 160 -3.50 0.29 3.87
C ALA A 160 -4.43 0.21 5.10
N ARG A 161 -3.98 0.71 6.24
CA ARG A 161 -4.78 0.74 7.49
C ARG A 161 -5.95 1.72 7.39
N TYR A 162 -5.75 2.86 6.77
CA TYR A 162 -6.78 3.86 6.52
C TYR A 162 -7.93 3.30 5.67
N VAL A 163 -7.60 2.59 4.60
CA VAL A 163 -8.60 1.99 3.70
C VAL A 163 -9.41 0.91 4.40
N ASP A 164 -8.79 0.08 5.24
CA ASP A 164 -9.50 -0.93 6.03
C ASP A 164 -10.43 -0.28 7.06
N ALA A 165 -9.96 0.73 7.79
CA ALA A 165 -10.77 1.45 8.77
C ALA A 165 -11.98 2.17 8.13
N ALA A 166 -11.81 2.75 6.95
CA ALA A 166 -12.91 3.37 6.21
C ALA A 166 -14.01 2.36 5.84
N LYS A 167 -13.63 1.18 5.31
CA LYS A 167 -14.58 0.10 4.98
C LYS A 167 -15.32 -0.45 6.19
N ILE A 168 -14.68 -0.54 7.34
CA ILE A 168 -15.33 -0.97 8.59
C ILE A 168 -16.39 0.04 9.01
N LYS A 169 -16.11 1.35 8.88
CA LYS A 169 -17.09 2.41 9.18
C LYS A 169 -18.30 2.34 8.24
N GLU A 170 -18.08 2.21 6.94
CA GLU A 170 -19.17 2.08 5.95
C GLU A 170 -20.10 0.91 6.28
N LYS A 171 -19.53 -0.28 6.52
CA LYS A 171 -20.32 -1.47 6.91
C LYS A 171 -21.12 -1.28 8.19
N LYS A 172 -20.53 -0.63 9.20
CA LYS A 172 -21.24 -0.34 10.46
C LYS A 172 -22.41 0.62 10.24
N THR A 173 -22.24 1.63 9.39
CA THR A 173 -23.31 2.59 9.04
C THR A 173 -24.44 1.90 8.29
N GLU A 174 -24.13 1.08 7.28
CA GLU A 174 -25.15 0.30 6.54
C GLU A 174 -25.96 -0.63 7.44
N VAL A 175 -25.28 -1.33 8.38
CA VAL A 175 -25.94 -2.22 9.34
C VAL A 175 -26.84 -1.40 10.27
N PHE A 176 -26.37 -0.26 10.78
CA PHE A 176 -27.14 0.61 11.66
C PHE A 176 -28.38 1.18 10.96
N GLU A 177 -28.26 1.63 9.71
CA GLU A 177 -29.39 2.12 8.91
C GLU A 177 -30.42 1.02 8.63
N ARG A 178 -29.97 -0.21 8.30
CA ARG A 178 -30.84 -1.37 8.12
C ARG A 178 -31.60 -1.70 9.40
N VAL A 179 -30.97 -1.66 10.57
CA VAL A 179 -31.60 -1.94 11.85
C VAL A 179 -32.63 -0.84 12.21
N GLN A 180 -32.30 0.43 11.97
CA GLN A 180 -33.24 1.53 12.20
C GLN A 180 -34.43 1.52 11.22
N GLY A 181 -34.17 1.22 9.93
CA GLY A 181 -35.24 1.06 8.93
C GLY A 181 -36.17 -0.11 9.21
N ALA A 182 -35.65 -1.18 9.81
CA ALA A 182 -36.49 -2.32 10.26
C ALA A 182 -37.27 -2.03 11.54
N ALA A 183 -36.75 -1.18 12.42
CA ALA A 183 -37.47 -0.78 13.66
C ALA A 183 -38.61 0.22 13.43
N GLY A 184 -38.64 0.87 12.25
CA GLY A 184 -39.75 1.77 11.83
C GLY A 184 -41.03 1.06 11.35
N SER A 185 -41.03 -0.27 11.20
CA SER A 185 -42.22 -1.08 10.94
C SER A 185 -42.64 -1.78 12.25
N GLU A 186 -43.79 -1.40 12.82
CA GLU A 186 -44.34 -1.76 14.14
C GLU A 186 -44.55 -3.27 14.39
N ASN A 187 -43.61 -4.15 14.16
CA ASN A 187 -43.74 -5.57 14.54
C ASN A 187 -42.45 -6.29 14.93
N THR A 188 -41.32 -5.60 15.20
CA THR A 188 -40.01 -6.26 15.33
C THR A 188 -39.43 -6.30 16.76
N GLU A 189 -40.12 -5.76 17.79
CA GLU A 189 -39.59 -5.81 19.19
C GLU A 189 -39.57 -7.22 19.79
N LYS A 190 -40.33 -8.18 19.25
CA LYS A 190 -40.33 -9.57 19.75
C LYS A 190 -39.34 -10.52 19.07
N GLU A 191 -38.88 -10.24 17.88
CA GLU A 191 -37.94 -11.10 17.15
C GLU A 191 -36.47 -10.78 17.48
N VAL A 192 -36.14 -9.53 17.80
CA VAL A 192 -34.77 -9.11 18.13
C VAL A 192 -34.32 -9.61 19.51
N ALA A 193 -35.25 -9.66 20.48
CA ALA A 193 -34.97 -10.19 21.82
C ALA A 193 -34.66 -11.71 21.79
N GLY A 194 -35.38 -12.48 20.97
CA GLY A 194 -35.19 -13.93 20.82
C GLY A 194 -33.89 -14.31 20.10
N THR A 195 -33.38 -13.47 19.23
CA THR A 195 -32.16 -13.76 18.45
C THR A 195 -30.88 -13.45 19.25
N VAL A 196 -30.93 -12.49 20.17
CA VAL A 196 -29.79 -12.15 21.04
C VAL A 196 -29.61 -13.21 22.14
N GLU A 197 -30.68 -13.79 22.71
CA GLU A 197 -30.55 -14.84 23.71
C GLU A 197 -30.08 -16.18 23.13
N ASN A 198 -30.45 -16.53 21.89
CA ASN A 198 -29.97 -17.77 21.26
C ASN A 198 -28.50 -17.75 20.86
N ASN A 199 -27.92 -16.60 20.54
CA ASN A 199 -26.49 -16.49 20.25
C ASN A 199 -25.60 -16.47 21.51
N ALA A 200 -26.11 -16.07 22.66
CA ALA A 200 -25.38 -16.12 23.92
C ALA A 200 -25.26 -17.56 24.48
N ASN A 201 -26.23 -18.43 24.21
CA ASN A 201 -26.21 -19.82 24.68
C ASN A 201 -25.39 -20.77 23.79
N VAL A 202 -25.10 -20.45 22.55
CA VAL A 202 -24.23 -21.26 21.67
C VAL A 202 -22.74 -21.04 21.97
N ALA A 203 -22.37 -19.91 22.55
CA ALA A 203 -20.97 -19.61 22.90
C ALA A 203 -20.50 -20.18 24.24
N ALA A 204 -21.41 -20.70 25.08
CA ALA A 204 -21.09 -21.19 26.43
C ALA A 204 -21.01 -22.72 26.55
N GLY A 205 -21.15 -23.48 25.48
CA GLY A 205 -21.38 -24.92 25.49
C GLY A 205 -20.29 -25.84 24.99
N THR A 206 -19.03 -25.48 24.88
CA THR A 206 -17.96 -26.43 24.52
C THR A 206 -16.59 -26.04 25.08
N ALA A 207 -16.32 -26.40 26.33
CA ALA A 207 -14.95 -26.61 26.82
C ALA A 207 -14.97 -27.50 28.08
N GLU A 208 -15.05 -28.81 27.92
CA GLU A 208 -14.57 -29.74 28.94
C GLU A 208 -13.16 -30.22 28.56
N PRO A 209 -12.19 -30.23 29.49
CA PRO A 209 -10.84 -30.74 29.22
C PRO A 209 -10.80 -32.28 29.41
N GLN A 210 -10.50 -33.01 28.37
CA GLN A 210 -10.14 -34.42 28.46
C GLN A 210 -8.73 -34.54 29.03
N THR A 211 -8.63 -35.07 30.22
CA THR A 211 -7.38 -35.53 30.89
C THR A 211 -7.01 -36.89 30.35
N GLU A 212 -6.04 -37.00 29.46
CA GLU A 212 -5.41 -38.27 29.11
C GLU A 212 -4.29 -38.58 30.09
N GLN A 213 -4.51 -39.68 30.83
CA GLN A 213 -3.51 -40.35 31.64
C GLN A 213 -2.51 -41.09 30.73
N ILE A 214 -1.26 -40.65 30.75
CA ILE A 214 -0.15 -41.49 30.21
C ILE A 214 0.30 -42.46 31.26
N GLN A 215 -0.05 -43.74 31.10
CA GLN A 215 0.53 -44.86 31.84
C GLN A 215 1.94 -45.12 31.30
N GLN A 216 2.90 -45.16 32.24
CA GLN A 216 4.22 -45.72 32.07
C GLN A 216 4.12 -47.24 31.87
N ASN A 217 4.83 -47.81 30.90
CA ASN A 217 5.33 -49.16 30.93
C ASN A 217 6.65 -49.30 30.17
N THR A 218 7.66 -49.69 30.96
CA THR A 218 8.92 -50.42 30.66
C THR A 218 9.73 -50.02 29.43
#